data_7df61b83db1183da298a602335ec2ece
#
_entry.id   7df61b83db1183da298a602335ec2ece
#
_cell.length_a   1.000
_cell.length_b   1.000
_cell.length_c   1.000
_cell.angle_alpha   90.00
_cell.angle_beta   90.00
_cell.angle_gamma   90.00
#
_symmetry.space_group_name_H-M   'P 1'
#
loop_
_entity.id
_entity.type
_entity.pdbx_description
1 polymer ?
#
loop_
_entity_poly.entity_id
_entity_poly.type
_entity_poly.pdbx_seq_one_letter_code
_entity_poly.pdbx_strand_id
1 'polypeptide(L)'
;LKSMFGTMCKPLHAGKAAANGLFAARLAQQGFTSRPDAIECAQGFAATQSESFQPRAVRPDASQNFAVEENLFKYHAACYLTHAGIEALKQIKEEYNIDSDQVEKVEQFVPKTHFTVCNIAEPQTGLEVKFSMRHAAAMTLADVDTGSLHSYSDDIASRADLVELRDKVTIIDKSFNSRMQSEVIVHLKDKRSLHQFSDAGVPASDLDKQEAKLIRK
;
A
#
# COMPACT_ATOMS: atom_id res chain seq x y z
N LEU A 1 12.06 -8.00 5.42
CA LEU A 1 12.84 -6.78 5.52
C LEU A 1 12.36 -5.75 4.50
N LYS A 2 12.31 -4.46 4.88
CA LYS A 2 11.92 -3.37 3.94
C LYS A 2 12.85 -3.25 2.73
N SER A 3 14.12 -3.61 2.89
CA SER A 3 15.10 -3.63 1.81
C SER A 3 14.77 -4.60 0.67
N MET A 4 13.79 -5.49 0.86
CA MET A 4 13.35 -6.45 -0.17
C MET A 4 12.14 -5.93 -0.98
N PHE A 5 11.65 -4.71 -0.72
CA PHE A 5 10.56 -4.13 -1.49
C PHE A 5 11.00 -3.86 -2.94
N GLY A 6 10.11 -4.10 -3.90
CA GLY A 6 10.43 -4.08 -5.32
C GLY A 6 11.07 -5.38 -5.87
N THR A 7 11.27 -6.40 -5.03
CA THR A 7 11.83 -7.70 -5.43
C THR A 7 10.88 -8.86 -5.17
N MET A 8 11.13 -10.01 -5.79
CA MET A 8 10.37 -11.26 -5.54
C MET A 8 10.53 -11.79 -4.11
N CYS A 9 11.56 -11.37 -3.37
CA CYS A 9 11.74 -11.75 -1.97
C CYS A 9 10.62 -11.23 -1.06
N LYS A 10 9.94 -10.12 -1.41
CA LYS A 10 8.85 -9.59 -0.59
C LYS A 10 7.66 -10.57 -0.50
N PRO A 11 7.07 -11.06 -1.61
CA PRO A 11 6.00 -12.07 -1.52
C PRO A 11 6.49 -13.41 -0.97
N LEU A 12 7.77 -13.77 -1.17
CA LEU A 12 8.34 -14.98 -0.61
C LEU A 12 8.28 -15.02 0.91
N HIS A 13 8.34 -13.90 1.62
CA HIS A 13 8.22 -13.88 3.08
C HIS A 13 6.88 -14.46 3.56
N ALA A 14 5.78 -14.10 2.92
CA ALA A 14 4.46 -14.64 3.26
C ALA A 14 4.36 -16.13 2.93
N GLY A 15 4.80 -16.52 1.73
CA GLY A 15 4.83 -17.93 1.30
C GLY A 15 5.70 -18.80 2.21
N LYS A 16 6.87 -18.30 2.64
CA LYS A 16 7.76 -19.02 3.56
C LYS A 16 7.14 -19.17 4.95
N ALA A 17 6.47 -18.15 5.45
CA ALA A 17 5.78 -18.23 6.74
C ALA A 17 4.67 -19.29 6.71
N ALA A 18 3.85 -19.33 5.66
CA ALA A 18 2.81 -20.35 5.48
C ALA A 18 3.39 -21.76 5.36
N ALA A 19 4.46 -21.94 4.58
CA ALA A 19 5.16 -23.23 4.43
C ALA A 19 5.72 -23.71 5.76
N ASN A 20 6.34 -22.83 6.55
CA ASN A 20 6.87 -23.16 7.87
C ASN A 20 5.76 -23.56 8.86
N GLY A 21 4.61 -22.88 8.83
CA GLY A 21 3.46 -23.24 9.66
C GLY A 21 2.90 -24.63 9.34
N LEU A 22 2.72 -24.93 8.05
CA LEU A 22 2.28 -26.26 7.61
C LEU A 22 3.30 -27.36 7.98
N PHE A 23 4.58 -27.07 7.81
CA PHE A 23 5.65 -28.02 8.17
C PHE A 23 5.65 -28.30 9.69
N ALA A 24 5.55 -27.25 10.52
CA ALA A 24 5.47 -27.40 11.97
C ALA A 24 4.25 -28.21 12.41
N ALA A 25 3.08 -27.99 11.80
CA ALA A 25 1.87 -28.74 12.08
C ALA A 25 2.02 -30.24 11.74
N ARG A 26 2.67 -30.55 10.60
CA ARG A 26 2.97 -31.95 10.22
C ARG A 26 3.95 -32.63 11.16
N LEU A 27 4.97 -31.90 11.62
CA LEU A 27 5.90 -32.44 12.64
C LEU A 27 5.17 -32.74 13.94
N ALA A 28 4.34 -31.84 14.42
CA ALA A 28 3.53 -32.05 15.63
C ALA A 28 2.59 -33.27 15.49
N GLN A 29 1.97 -33.44 14.34
CA GLN A 29 1.13 -34.61 14.03
C GLN A 29 1.92 -35.92 14.12
N GLN A 30 3.22 -35.92 13.80
CA GLN A 30 4.13 -37.05 13.90
C GLN A 30 4.73 -37.21 15.31
N GLY A 31 4.27 -36.47 16.30
CA GLY A 31 4.74 -36.56 17.68
C GLY A 31 6.03 -35.76 17.96
N PHE A 32 6.45 -34.89 17.05
CA PHE A 32 7.57 -33.99 17.32
C PHE A 32 7.21 -33.00 18.44
N THR A 33 7.98 -32.96 19.51
CA THR A 33 7.72 -32.17 20.70
C THR A 33 8.49 -30.84 20.68
N SER A 34 7.91 -29.84 21.29
CA SER A 34 8.50 -28.52 21.49
C SER A 34 8.16 -28.02 22.89
N ARG A 35 8.89 -27.02 23.35
CA ARG A 35 8.62 -26.36 24.63
C ARG A 35 7.27 -25.59 24.56
N PRO A 36 6.31 -25.81 25.48
CA PRO A 36 4.98 -25.21 25.43
C PRO A 36 4.98 -23.68 25.53
N ASP A 37 5.91 -23.11 26.32
CA ASP A 37 6.07 -21.68 26.61
C ASP A 37 7.20 -21.02 25.79
N ALA A 38 7.52 -21.58 24.63
CA ALA A 38 8.63 -21.11 23.76
C ALA A 38 8.53 -19.63 23.35
N ILE A 39 7.33 -19.04 23.36
CA ILE A 39 7.11 -17.63 23.01
C ILE A 39 7.44 -16.71 24.20
N GLU A 40 6.87 -17.02 25.39
CA GLU A 40 6.85 -16.11 26.53
C GLU A 40 7.92 -16.40 27.59
N CYS A 41 8.64 -17.51 27.56
CA CYS A 41 9.65 -17.83 28.56
C CYS A 41 10.86 -16.88 28.49
N ALA A 42 11.69 -16.85 29.53
CA ALA A 42 12.81 -15.94 29.71
C ALA A 42 13.86 -15.95 28.57
N GLN A 43 13.99 -17.07 27.87
CA GLN A 43 14.86 -17.22 26.68
C GLN A 43 14.01 -17.53 25.42
N GLY A 44 12.72 -17.22 25.46
CA GLY A 44 11.78 -17.47 24.39
C GLY A 44 11.85 -16.43 23.28
N PHE A 45 11.00 -16.63 22.27
CA PHE A 45 10.95 -15.77 21.11
C PHE A 45 10.72 -14.30 21.47
N ALA A 46 9.78 -14.01 22.37
CA ALA A 46 9.46 -12.65 22.77
C ALA A 46 10.66 -11.93 23.42
N ALA A 47 11.36 -12.60 24.34
CA ALA A 47 12.55 -12.05 25.02
C ALA A 47 13.72 -11.81 24.05
N THR A 48 13.85 -12.60 22.99
CA THR A 48 14.91 -12.42 21.99
C THR A 48 14.60 -11.34 20.94
N GLN A 49 13.34 -10.91 20.81
CA GLN A 49 12.89 -9.94 19.82
C GLN A 49 12.49 -8.58 20.39
N SER A 50 12.27 -8.49 21.70
CA SER A 50 11.79 -7.27 22.36
C SER A 50 12.32 -7.14 23.78
N GLU A 51 12.80 -5.96 24.16
CA GLU A 51 13.20 -5.62 25.53
C GLU A 51 11.99 -5.37 26.45
N SER A 52 10.80 -5.17 25.90
CA SER A 52 9.60 -4.75 26.64
C SER A 52 8.35 -5.56 26.28
N PHE A 53 8.48 -6.89 26.18
CA PHE A 53 7.34 -7.76 25.90
C PHE A 53 6.29 -7.70 27.02
N GLN A 54 5.05 -7.41 26.65
CA GLN A 54 3.90 -7.35 27.55
C GLN A 54 2.87 -8.43 27.20
N PRO A 55 2.85 -9.59 27.87
CA PRO A 55 1.94 -10.70 27.55
C PRO A 55 0.46 -10.33 27.59
N ARG A 56 0.09 -9.35 28.44
CA ARG A 56 -1.31 -8.88 28.53
C ARG A 56 -1.79 -8.16 27.28
N ALA A 57 -0.89 -7.51 26.54
CA ALA A 57 -1.24 -6.76 25.32
C ALA A 57 -1.66 -7.66 24.14
N VAL A 58 -1.35 -8.95 24.17
CA VAL A 58 -1.74 -9.93 23.14
C VAL A 58 -2.98 -10.76 23.52
N ARG A 59 -3.52 -10.57 24.72
CA ARG A 59 -4.76 -11.26 25.13
C ARG A 59 -5.96 -10.44 24.65
N PRO A 60 -6.96 -11.08 24.00
CA PRO A 60 -8.21 -10.41 23.69
C PRO A 60 -8.85 -9.86 24.97
N ASP A 61 -9.19 -8.58 24.98
CA ASP A 61 -10.04 -8.00 26.01
C ASP A 61 -11.49 -8.16 25.52
N ALA A 62 -12.31 -8.86 26.29
CA ALA A 62 -13.71 -9.10 25.97
C ALA A 62 -14.55 -7.81 25.87
N SER A 63 -14.03 -6.67 26.33
CA SER A 63 -14.65 -5.34 26.21
C SER A 63 -14.27 -4.60 24.92
N GLN A 64 -13.31 -5.12 24.15
CA GLN A 64 -12.84 -4.52 22.90
C GLN A 64 -13.37 -5.28 21.69
N ASN A 65 -13.60 -4.56 20.59
CA ASN A 65 -13.92 -5.15 19.31
C ASN A 65 -12.75 -6.03 18.80
N PHE A 66 -13.06 -7.01 17.96
CA PHE A 66 -12.02 -7.80 17.32
C PHE A 66 -11.21 -6.95 16.35
N ALA A 67 -9.88 -7.07 16.39
CA ALA A 67 -9.00 -6.33 15.48
C ALA A 67 -9.30 -6.56 13.99
N VAL A 68 -9.99 -7.66 13.65
CA VAL A 68 -10.44 -7.93 12.27
C VAL A 68 -11.45 -6.90 11.77
N GLU A 69 -12.20 -6.25 12.65
CA GLU A 69 -13.17 -5.19 12.30
C GLU A 69 -12.48 -3.91 11.82
N GLU A 70 -11.20 -3.72 12.16
CA GLU A 70 -10.38 -2.60 11.72
C GLU A 70 -9.63 -2.89 10.41
N ASN A 71 -9.84 -4.06 9.79
CA ASN A 71 -9.16 -4.41 8.55
C ASN A 71 -9.56 -3.49 7.39
N LEU A 72 -8.55 -3.08 6.65
CA LEU A 72 -8.70 -2.26 5.44
C LEU A 72 -8.50 -3.12 4.20
N PHE A 73 -9.31 -2.88 3.17
CA PHE A 73 -9.19 -3.57 1.88
C PHE A 73 -8.25 -2.85 0.94
N LYS A 74 -7.49 -3.60 0.14
CA LYS A 74 -6.70 -3.07 -0.96
C LYS A 74 -7.54 -2.96 -2.23
N TYR A 75 -7.86 -1.74 -2.63
CA TYR A 75 -8.54 -1.46 -3.90
C TYR A 75 -7.58 -1.32 -5.08
N HIS A 76 -6.29 -1.12 -4.84
CA HIS A 76 -5.25 -1.02 -5.85
C HIS A 76 -4.18 -2.10 -5.62
N ALA A 77 -3.71 -2.72 -6.71
CA ALA A 77 -2.74 -3.82 -6.66
C ALA A 77 -1.29 -3.32 -6.44
N ALA A 78 -1.11 -2.23 -5.69
CA ALA A 78 0.16 -1.57 -5.39
C ALA A 78 0.47 -1.53 -3.89
N CYS A 79 1.56 -0.90 -3.50
CA CYS A 79 1.86 -0.63 -2.09
C CYS A 79 0.72 0.17 -1.45
N TYR A 80 0.30 -0.22 -0.23
CA TYR A 80 -0.84 0.45 0.42
C TYR A 80 -0.63 1.96 0.60
N LEU A 81 0.61 2.39 0.79
CA LEU A 81 0.96 3.80 0.94
C LEU A 81 0.75 4.64 -0.33
N THR A 82 0.53 4.03 -1.50
CA THR A 82 0.17 4.75 -2.72
C THR A 82 -1.33 5.03 -2.83
N HIS A 83 -2.17 4.32 -2.05
CA HIS A 83 -3.63 4.33 -2.22
C HIS A 83 -4.25 5.70 -2.02
N ALA A 84 -3.85 6.44 -0.98
CA ALA A 84 -4.41 7.77 -0.72
C ALA A 84 -4.16 8.74 -1.89
N GLY A 85 -2.96 8.70 -2.49
CA GLY A 85 -2.65 9.51 -3.67
C GLY A 85 -3.47 9.12 -4.90
N ILE A 86 -3.65 7.81 -5.13
CA ILE A 86 -4.49 7.30 -6.23
C ILE A 86 -5.94 7.74 -6.04
N GLU A 87 -6.50 7.57 -4.85
CA GLU A 87 -7.89 7.96 -4.56
C GLU A 87 -8.11 9.49 -4.68
N ALA A 88 -7.15 10.30 -4.21
CA ALA A 88 -7.21 11.75 -4.37
C ALA A 88 -7.22 12.16 -5.85
N LEU A 89 -6.37 11.55 -6.68
CA LEU A 89 -6.35 11.82 -8.12
C LEU A 89 -7.63 11.37 -8.81
N LYS A 90 -8.18 10.21 -8.45
CA LYS A 90 -9.49 9.74 -8.97
C LYS A 90 -10.60 10.73 -8.65
N GLN A 91 -10.65 11.22 -7.41
CA GLN A 91 -11.65 12.21 -7.00
C GLN A 91 -11.51 13.50 -7.79
N ILE A 92 -10.29 14.02 -8.02
CA ILE A 92 -10.07 15.19 -8.87
C ILE A 92 -10.58 14.93 -10.29
N LYS A 93 -10.27 13.78 -10.88
CA LYS A 93 -10.72 13.45 -12.25
C LYS A 93 -12.24 13.37 -12.32
N GLU A 94 -12.88 12.69 -11.38
CA GLU A 94 -14.33 12.54 -11.32
C GLU A 94 -15.06 13.88 -11.11
N GLU A 95 -14.53 14.74 -10.21
CA GLU A 95 -15.16 16.02 -9.85
C GLU A 95 -15.01 17.07 -10.96
N TYR A 96 -13.82 17.16 -11.58
CA TYR A 96 -13.50 18.23 -12.52
C TYR A 96 -13.48 17.77 -13.99
N ASN A 97 -13.71 16.48 -14.24
CA ASN A 97 -13.73 15.86 -15.58
C ASN A 97 -12.49 16.25 -16.41
N ILE A 98 -11.29 16.05 -15.84
CA ILE A 98 -10.03 16.38 -16.50
C ILE A 98 -9.41 15.18 -17.23
N ASP A 99 -8.78 15.47 -18.36
CA ASP A 99 -7.98 14.53 -19.13
C ASP A 99 -6.48 14.70 -18.84
N SER A 100 -5.69 13.65 -19.06
CA SER A 100 -4.27 13.62 -18.79
C SER A 100 -3.47 14.63 -19.61
N ASP A 101 -3.92 15.00 -20.81
CA ASP A 101 -3.30 15.97 -21.68
C ASP A 101 -3.40 17.42 -21.16
N GLN A 102 -4.38 17.71 -20.31
CA GLN A 102 -4.57 18.99 -19.64
C GLN A 102 -3.59 19.21 -18.47
N VAL A 103 -2.94 18.14 -17.98
CA VAL A 103 -2.07 18.18 -16.81
C VAL A 103 -0.71 18.80 -17.17
N GLU A 104 -0.34 19.89 -16.49
CA GLU A 104 0.97 20.52 -16.55
C GLU A 104 1.93 19.91 -15.52
N LYS A 105 1.48 19.77 -14.26
CA LYS A 105 2.27 19.26 -13.13
C LYS A 105 1.37 18.66 -12.08
N VAL A 106 1.89 17.69 -11.31
CA VAL A 106 1.26 17.14 -10.11
C VAL A 106 2.21 17.26 -8.93
N GLU A 107 1.70 17.73 -7.80
CA GLU A 107 2.38 17.73 -6.51
C GLU A 107 1.63 16.79 -5.58
N GLN A 108 2.29 15.73 -5.12
CA GLN A 108 1.75 14.78 -4.16
C GLN A 108 2.49 14.89 -2.84
N PHE A 109 1.78 15.29 -1.80
CA PHE A 109 2.28 15.43 -0.44
C PHE A 109 2.04 14.16 0.35
N VAL A 110 3.09 13.65 0.98
CA VAL A 110 3.07 12.38 1.72
C VAL A 110 3.97 12.44 2.95
N PRO A 111 3.73 11.60 3.98
CA PRO A 111 4.64 11.46 5.11
C PRO A 111 6.03 10.99 4.66
N LYS A 112 7.07 11.46 5.35
CA LYS A 112 8.48 11.14 5.08
C LYS A 112 8.77 9.62 4.98
N THR A 113 8.02 8.81 5.71
CA THR A 113 8.16 7.34 5.66
C THR A 113 7.90 6.72 4.30
N HIS A 114 7.13 7.39 3.42
CA HIS A 114 6.83 6.91 2.05
C HIS A 114 8.08 6.90 1.17
N PHE A 115 9.01 7.83 1.37
CA PHE A 115 10.23 7.95 0.58
C PHE A 115 11.13 6.72 0.66
N THR A 116 11.09 5.99 1.77
CA THR A 116 11.87 4.77 1.97
C THR A 116 11.13 3.48 1.64
N VAL A 117 9.85 3.57 1.20
CA VAL A 117 9.00 2.40 0.97
C VAL A 117 8.49 2.31 -0.45
N CYS A 118 7.97 3.41 -1.02
CA CYS A 118 7.28 3.39 -2.31
C CYS A 118 7.61 4.61 -3.20
N ASN A 119 8.84 5.06 -3.16
CA ASN A 119 9.32 6.20 -3.95
C ASN A 119 10.37 5.80 -5.02
N ILE A 120 10.19 4.66 -5.68
CA ILE A 120 10.97 4.32 -6.86
C ILE A 120 10.66 5.37 -7.93
N ALA A 121 11.65 6.18 -8.30
CA ALA A 121 11.45 7.30 -9.21
C ALA A 121 11.19 6.83 -10.64
N GLU A 122 11.99 5.88 -11.11
CA GLU A 122 11.99 5.33 -12.46
C GLU A 122 11.90 3.80 -12.42
N PRO A 123 10.68 3.26 -12.20
CA PRO A 123 10.50 1.82 -12.17
C PRO A 123 10.77 1.21 -13.55
N GLN A 124 11.47 0.08 -13.58
CA GLN A 124 11.84 -0.65 -14.78
C GLN A 124 11.00 -1.91 -14.98
N THR A 125 10.30 -2.36 -13.94
CA THR A 125 9.48 -3.57 -13.97
C THR A 125 8.08 -3.28 -13.39
N GLY A 126 7.11 -4.10 -13.78
CA GLY A 126 5.75 -4.02 -13.21
C GLY A 126 5.72 -4.21 -11.69
N LEU A 127 6.66 -4.97 -11.14
CA LEU A 127 6.81 -5.09 -9.69
C LEU A 127 7.29 -3.78 -9.06
N GLU A 128 8.23 -3.08 -9.66
CA GLU A 128 8.72 -1.79 -9.18
C GLU A 128 7.67 -0.69 -9.31
N VAL A 129 6.82 -0.74 -10.36
CA VAL A 129 5.67 0.16 -10.51
C VAL A 129 4.78 0.14 -9.28
N LYS A 130 4.56 -1.01 -8.66
CA LYS A 130 3.79 -1.14 -7.41
C LYS A 130 4.37 -0.36 -6.22
N PHE A 131 5.62 0.09 -6.33
CA PHE A 131 6.35 0.86 -5.32
C PHE A 131 6.78 2.24 -5.83
N SER A 132 6.14 2.75 -6.88
CA SER A 132 6.34 4.09 -7.43
C SER A 132 5.08 4.93 -7.29
N MET A 133 5.09 5.90 -6.39
CA MET A 133 3.98 6.87 -6.25
C MET A 133 3.78 7.67 -7.54
N ARG A 134 4.88 8.08 -8.19
CA ARG A 134 4.83 8.84 -9.45
C ARG A 134 4.18 8.04 -10.57
N HIS A 135 4.56 6.78 -10.71
CA HIS A 135 4.01 5.92 -11.76
C HIS A 135 2.55 5.54 -11.48
N ALA A 136 2.19 5.30 -10.21
CA ALA A 136 0.81 5.08 -9.80
C ALA A 136 -0.08 6.31 -10.08
N ALA A 137 0.44 7.52 -9.89
CA ALA A 137 -0.24 8.75 -10.25
C ALA A 137 -0.42 8.86 -11.78
N ALA A 138 0.62 8.55 -12.57
CA ALA A 138 0.54 8.53 -14.04
C ALA A 138 -0.51 7.54 -14.54
N MET A 139 -0.52 6.32 -14.01
CA MET A 139 -1.54 5.30 -14.32
C MET A 139 -2.95 5.82 -14.04
N THR A 140 -3.15 6.48 -12.90
CA THR A 140 -4.46 7.04 -12.52
C THR A 140 -4.90 8.14 -13.48
N LEU A 141 -4.00 9.04 -13.86
CA LEU A 141 -4.28 10.13 -14.80
C LEU A 141 -4.61 9.60 -16.21
N ALA A 142 -3.97 8.51 -16.63
CA ALA A 142 -4.18 7.87 -17.94
C ALA A 142 -5.30 6.80 -17.93
N ASP A 143 -6.15 6.76 -16.90
CA ASP A 143 -7.28 5.81 -16.76
C ASP A 143 -6.87 4.32 -16.80
N VAL A 144 -5.62 4.01 -16.46
CA VAL A 144 -5.19 2.62 -16.31
C VAL A 144 -5.78 2.06 -15.01
N ASP A 145 -6.42 0.91 -15.08
CA ASP A 145 -7.02 0.26 -13.91
C ASP A 145 -5.95 -0.16 -12.89
N THR A 146 -5.73 0.67 -11.88
CA THR A 146 -4.79 0.41 -10.78
C THR A 146 -5.23 -0.72 -9.85
N GLY A 147 -6.47 -1.20 -9.95
CA GLY A 147 -6.99 -2.33 -9.17
C GLY A 147 -6.59 -3.68 -9.76
N SER A 148 -6.42 -3.77 -11.07
CA SER A 148 -6.07 -5.01 -11.77
C SER A 148 -4.60 -5.37 -11.60
N LEU A 149 -4.32 -6.64 -11.27
CA LEU A 149 -2.95 -7.17 -11.26
C LEU A 149 -2.31 -7.16 -12.66
N HIS A 150 -3.11 -7.28 -13.71
CA HIS A 150 -2.64 -7.27 -15.10
C HIS A 150 -2.10 -5.90 -15.54
N SER A 151 -2.50 -4.82 -14.85
CA SER A 151 -2.00 -3.48 -15.12
C SER A 151 -0.58 -3.23 -14.60
N TYR A 152 0.09 -4.23 -14.03
CA TYR A 152 1.45 -4.10 -13.48
C TYR A 152 2.41 -5.05 -14.21
N SER A 153 2.46 -4.93 -15.55
CA SER A 153 3.45 -5.61 -16.40
C SER A 153 4.70 -4.75 -16.60
N ASP A 154 5.77 -5.36 -17.11
CA ASP A 154 7.01 -4.62 -17.40
C ASP A 154 6.80 -3.61 -18.54
N ASP A 155 5.87 -3.88 -19.49
CA ASP A 155 5.50 -2.94 -20.55
C ASP A 155 4.90 -1.64 -19.98
N ILE A 156 4.15 -1.72 -18.89
CA ILE A 156 3.59 -0.55 -18.21
C ILE A 156 4.69 0.35 -17.66
N ALA A 157 5.77 -0.23 -17.14
CA ALA A 157 6.89 0.55 -16.59
C ALA A 157 7.56 1.45 -17.64
N SER A 158 7.59 0.99 -18.90
CA SER A 158 8.25 1.68 -20.03
C SER A 158 7.29 2.36 -21.01
N ARG A 159 5.97 2.31 -20.78
CA ARG A 159 4.96 2.89 -21.65
C ARG A 159 5.14 4.43 -21.73
N ALA A 160 5.39 4.94 -22.94
CA ALA A 160 5.86 6.31 -23.15
C ALA A 160 4.94 7.40 -22.57
N ASP A 161 3.60 7.25 -22.71
CA ASP A 161 2.62 8.18 -22.17
C ASP A 161 2.62 8.21 -20.63
N LEU A 162 2.82 7.03 -19.98
CA LEU A 162 2.93 6.95 -18.53
C LEU A 162 4.25 7.52 -18.01
N VAL A 163 5.34 7.32 -18.75
CA VAL A 163 6.64 7.91 -18.41
C VAL A 163 6.55 9.43 -18.49
N GLU A 164 5.95 10.01 -19.55
CA GLU A 164 5.75 11.44 -19.65
C GLU A 164 4.91 12.00 -18.49
N LEU A 165 3.82 11.35 -18.13
CA LEU A 165 2.97 11.75 -17.00
C LEU A 165 3.69 11.60 -15.65
N ARG A 166 4.43 10.48 -15.45
CA ARG A 166 5.24 10.23 -14.25
C ARG A 166 6.22 11.37 -13.99
N ASP A 167 6.86 11.84 -15.03
CA ASP A 167 7.90 12.89 -14.93
C ASP A 167 7.31 14.26 -14.57
N LYS A 168 5.99 14.44 -14.73
CA LYS A 168 5.25 15.63 -14.22
C LYS A 168 4.92 15.55 -12.73
N VAL A 169 5.14 14.40 -12.07
CA VAL A 169 4.77 14.19 -10.66
C VAL A 169 5.94 14.46 -9.73
N THR A 170 5.75 15.37 -8.79
CA THR A 170 6.70 15.66 -7.70
C THR A 170 6.15 15.14 -6.38
N ILE A 171 6.96 14.37 -5.65
CA ILE A 171 6.61 13.88 -4.30
C ILE A 171 7.24 14.83 -3.28
N ILE A 172 6.44 15.31 -2.33
CA ILE A 172 6.81 16.32 -1.35
C ILE A 172 6.55 15.79 0.06
N ASP A 173 7.53 15.98 0.95
CA ASP A 173 7.36 15.63 2.37
C ASP A 173 6.42 16.62 3.05
N LYS A 174 5.40 16.08 3.73
CA LYS A 174 4.47 16.84 4.56
C LYS A 174 4.07 15.98 5.77
N SER A 175 3.98 16.60 6.92
CA SER A 175 3.49 15.93 8.13
C SER A 175 1.98 15.75 8.08
N PHE A 176 1.53 14.54 8.43
CA PHE A 176 0.12 14.17 8.55
C PHE A 176 -0.13 13.43 9.86
N ASN A 177 -1.40 13.34 10.28
CA ASN A 177 -1.79 12.61 11.48
C ASN A 177 -1.68 11.08 11.31
N SER A 178 -1.74 10.60 10.09
CA SER A 178 -1.61 9.19 9.73
C SER A 178 -0.69 9.01 8.52
N ARG A 179 0.06 7.92 8.51
CA ARG A 179 0.85 7.51 7.34
C ARG A 179 0.00 7.03 6.15
N MET A 180 -1.32 6.94 6.30
CA MET A 180 -2.25 6.52 5.25
C MET A 180 -2.89 7.72 4.54
N GLN A 181 -2.45 8.94 4.86
CA GLN A 181 -2.96 10.18 4.29
C GLN A 181 -2.06 10.69 3.16
N SER A 182 -2.68 11.35 2.20
CA SER A 182 -2.03 12.07 1.12
C SER A 182 -2.87 13.25 0.69
N GLU A 183 -2.20 14.28 0.22
CA GLU A 183 -2.79 15.46 -0.42
C GLU A 183 -2.21 15.58 -1.82
N VAL A 184 -3.02 15.93 -2.79
CA VAL A 184 -2.59 16.08 -4.18
C VAL A 184 -3.05 17.41 -4.73
N ILE A 185 -2.15 18.10 -5.44
CA ILE A 185 -2.47 19.29 -6.23
C ILE A 185 -2.13 18.96 -7.68
N VAL A 186 -3.13 19.09 -8.56
CA VAL A 186 -2.97 18.99 -10.00
C VAL A 186 -3.00 20.39 -10.61
N HIS A 187 -1.91 20.80 -11.22
CA HIS A 187 -1.80 22.05 -11.97
C HIS A 187 -2.12 21.78 -13.44
N LEU A 188 -3.08 22.53 -13.98
CA LEU A 188 -3.53 22.39 -15.36
C LEU A 188 -2.85 23.44 -16.26
N LYS A 189 -2.76 23.14 -17.56
CA LYS A 189 -2.21 24.04 -18.58
C LYS A 189 -2.97 25.37 -18.69
N ASP A 190 -4.25 25.39 -18.32
CA ASP A 190 -5.10 26.59 -18.25
C ASP A 190 -4.90 27.43 -16.97
N LYS A 191 -3.90 27.08 -16.15
CA LYS A 191 -3.51 27.74 -14.90
C LYS A 191 -4.43 27.48 -13.70
N ARG A 192 -5.45 26.64 -13.81
CA ARG A 192 -6.19 26.13 -12.65
C ARG A 192 -5.33 25.19 -11.83
N SER A 193 -5.53 25.18 -10.52
CA SER A 193 -4.94 24.22 -9.59
C SER A 193 -6.05 23.53 -8.84
N LEU A 194 -6.11 22.22 -8.92
CA LEU A 194 -7.15 21.38 -8.31
C LEU A 194 -6.52 20.65 -7.12
N HIS A 195 -7.20 20.65 -6.00
CA HIS A 195 -6.68 20.13 -4.74
C HIS A 195 -7.61 19.08 -4.16
N GLN A 196 -7.03 17.98 -3.67
CA GLN A 196 -7.76 16.92 -2.98
C GLN A 196 -6.92 16.28 -1.89
N PHE A 197 -7.57 16.00 -0.77
CA PHE A 197 -7.03 15.21 0.34
C PHE A 197 -7.72 13.85 0.38
N SER A 198 -6.97 12.79 0.70
CA SER A 198 -7.51 11.45 0.91
C SER A 198 -6.85 10.74 2.10
N ASP A 199 -7.64 9.96 2.82
CA ASP A 199 -7.19 9.09 3.91
C ASP A 199 -7.58 7.64 3.61
N ALA A 200 -6.62 6.81 3.26
CA ALA A 200 -6.81 5.39 3.01
C ALA A 200 -6.80 4.55 4.32
N GLY A 201 -6.56 5.19 5.47
CA GLY A 201 -6.52 4.54 6.79
C GLY A 201 -7.87 4.48 7.50
N VAL A 202 -8.93 4.98 6.87
CA VAL A 202 -10.28 4.97 7.43
C VAL A 202 -11.09 3.86 6.76
N PRO A 203 -11.76 2.97 7.52
CA PRO A 203 -12.69 1.99 6.97
C PRO A 203 -13.80 2.68 6.15
N ALA A 204 -14.23 2.03 5.07
CA ALA A 204 -15.31 2.56 4.25
C ALA A 204 -16.62 2.57 5.07
N SER A 205 -17.28 3.73 5.12
CA SER A 205 -18.59 3.88 5.75
C SER A 205 -19.74 3.44 4.84
N ASP A 206 -19.51 3.43 3.54
CA ASP A 206 -20.45 3.00 2.50
C ASP A 206 -20.09 1.60 2.03
N LEU A 207 -20.81 0.59 2.55
CA LEU A 207 -20.55 -0.82 2.27
C LEU A 207 -20.91 -1.19 0.83
N ASP A 208 -21.91 -0.58 0.22
CA ASP A 208 -22.31 -0.85 -1.17
C ASP A 208 -21.22 -0.38 -2.13
N LYS A 209 -20.65 0.80 -1.87
CA LYS A 209 -19.51 1.33 -2.63
C LYS A 209 -18.26 0.48 -2.43
N GLN A 210 -18.04 -0.04 -1.22
CA GLN A 210 -16.94 -0.94 -0.93
C GLN A 210 -17.08 -2.27 -1.69
N GLU A 211 -18.27 -2.87 -1.66
CA GLU A 211 -18.57 -4.11 -2.38
C GLU A 211 -18.37 -3.92 -3.90
N ALA A 212 -18.89 -2.84 -4.47
CA ALA A 212 -18.71 -2.51 -5.87
C ALA A 212 -17.23 -2.38 -6.27
N LYS A 213 -16.38 -1.80 -5.41
CA LYS A 213 -14.91 -1.74 -5.61
C LYS A 213 -14.24 -3.12 -5.55
N LEU A 214 -14.76 -4.04 -4.73
CA LEU A 214 -14.19 -5.40 -4.59
C LEU A 214 -14.61 -6.34 -5.73
N ILE A 215 -15.85 -6.24 -6.22
CA ILE A 215 -16.37 -7.09 -7.30
C ILE A 215 -15.68 -6.79 -8.63
N ARG A 216 -15.20 -5.57 -8.86
CA ARG A 216 -14.46 -5.19 -10.08
C ARG A 216 -13.07 -5.83 -10.21
N LYS A 217 -12.65 -6.64 -9.25
CA LYS A 217 -11.39 -7.39 -9.25
C LYS A 217 -11.58 -8.85 -9.60
#